data_9417433c314647372ea049790ae54f6e
#
_entry.id   9417433c314647372ea049790ae54f6e
#
_cell.length_a   1.000
_cell.length_b   1.000
_cell.length_c   1.000
_cell.angle_alpha   90.00
_cell.angle_beta   90.00
_cell.angle_gamma   90.00
#
_symmetry.space_group_name_H-M   'P 1'
#
loop_
_entity.id
_entity.type
_entity.pdbx_description
1 polymer ?
#
loop_
_entity_poly.entity_id
_entity_poly.type
_entity_poly.pdbx_seq_one_letter_code
_entity_poly.pdbx_strand_id
1 'polypeptide(L)'
;MSDPTVPGLVAWGERHQVALYLAALAVGGAAGLLVPTIAGPAEAALAPVLALLLYATFLGVPFVQLTAALRDVRFLTTVLLVNFVLVPLVVWPLSRLVAHDQALLVGVLLVMLTPCIDYVLVFTGLAGGARTRLLAATPLLMLVQIVLLPVLLRLLAGPEAVAGLALEPFVHAFLTFIVVPLLAAALTRAAAARVPWVDRAAGAVEAGMVPLMMATLALAVASQIGAVSGLLGSLLLVVPVFAVFAVVMLVVGIAAGRLAGLDVPATRAVALSGVTRNSLVVLPLALATPFALAPLVVVTQTLVELLLLVVCVRVLPRLVPSARGIS
;
A
#
# COMPACT_ATOMS: atom_id res chain seq x y z
N MET A 1 32.84 -2.68 0.34
CA MET A 1 33.08 -3.39 1.62
C MET A 1 31.94 -3.02 2.54
N SER A 2 30.93 -3.87 2.65
CA SER A 2 29.71 -3.69 3.43
C SER A 2 30.01 -3.97 4.90
N ASP A 3 29.62 -3.06 5.76
CA ASP A 3 29.72 -3.12 7.22
C ASP A 3 28.90 -4.33 7.75
N PRO A 4 29.48 -5.28 8.48
CA PRO A 4 28.83 -6.54 8.85
C PRO A 4 27.87 -6.46 10.03
N THR A 5 27.63 -5.30 10.63
CA THR A 5 26.85 -5.15 11.88
C THR A 5 25.38 -4.80 11.71
N VAL A 6 24.95 -4.30 10.56
CA VAL A 6 23.53 -3.93 10.29
C VAL A 6 22.77 -4.98 9.47
N PRO A 7 23.38 -5.88 8.70
CA PRO A 7 22.64 -6.78 7.81
C PRO A 7 21.73 -7.80 8.51
N GLY A 8 22.05 -8.22 9.72
CA GLY A 8 21.32 -9.30 10.39
C GLY A 8 19.92 -8.91 10.86
N LEU A 9 19.77 -7.76 11.52
CA LEU A 9 18.49 -7.32 12.08
C LEU A 9 17.53 -6.79 11.00
N VAL A 10 18.04 -6.04 10.03
CA VAL A 10 17.21 -5.54 8.90
C VAL A 10 16.71 -6.70 8.06
N ALA A 11 17.61 -7.61 7.66
CA ALA A 11 17.25 -8.79 6.89
C ALA A 11 16.32 -9.75 7.67
N TRP A 12 16.49 -9.84 9.00
CA TRP A 12 15.57 -10.60 9.85
C TRP A 12 14.20 -9.95 9.90
N GLY A 13 14.13 -8.62 10.09
CA GLY A 13 12.90 -7.85 10.06
C GLY A 13 12.15 -7.99 8.74
N GLU A 14 12.87 -7.88 7.62
CA GLU A 14 12.32 -8.07 6.27
C GLU A 14 11.76 -9.49 6.05
N ARG A 15 12.42 -10.53 6.58
CA ARG A 15 11.91 -11.91 6.48
C ARG A 15 10.66 -12.16 7.30
N HIS A 16 10.50 -11.45 8.42
CA HIS A 16 9.39 -11.63 9.36
C HIS A 16 8.35 -10.51 9.29
N GLN A 17 8.39 -9.64 8.28
CA GLN A 17 7.51 -8.47 8.14
C GLN A 17 6.05 -8.78 8.43
N VAL A 18 5.50 -9.84 7.83
CA VAL A 18 4.09 -10.20 8.03
C VAL A 18 3.77 -10.45 9.50
N ALA A 19 4.60 -11.25 10.18
CA ALA A 19 4.40 -11.55 11.61
C ALA A 19 4.55 -10.30 12.47
N LEU A 20 5.53 -9.44 12.15
CA LEU A 20 5.77 -8.18 12.85
C LEU A 20 4.61 -7.20 12.66
N TYR A 21 4.04 -7.09 11.46
CA TYR A 21 2.89 -6.23 11.18
C TYR A 21 1.63 -6.75 11.87
N LEU A 22 1.39 -8.07 11.85
CA LEU A 22 0.28 -8.67 12.60
C LEU A 22 0.44 -8.47 14.11
N ALA A 23 1.66 -8.61 14.64
CA ALA A 23 1.95 -8.33 16.04
C ALA A 23 1.71 -6.85 16.39
N ALA A 24 2.15 -5.92 15.52
CA ALA A 24 1.92 -4.49 15.72
C ALA A 24 0.44 -4.14 15.75
N LEU A 25 -0.36 -4.72 14.84
CA LEU A 25 -1.81 -4.56 14.81
C LEU A 25 -2.47 -5.12 16.08
N ALA A 26 -2.05 -6.32 16.52
CA ALA A 26 -2.57 -6.93 17.76
C ALA A 26 -2.21 -6.09 18.99
N VAL A 27 -0.97 -5.61 19.08
CA VAL A 27 -0.52 -4.74 20.19
C VAL A 27 -1.27 -3.40 20.16
N GLY A 28 -1.39 -2.76 19.01
CA GLY A 28 -2.16 -1.52 18.85
C GLY A 28 -3.63 -1.70 19.23
N GLY A 29 -4.24 -2.81 18.78
CA GLY A 29 -5.62 -3.16 19.14
C GLY A 29 -5.80 -3.39 20.64
N ALA A 30 -4.94 -4.19 21.25
CA ALA A 30 -4.97 -4.44 22.67
C ALA A 30 -4.75 -3.14 23.47
N ALA A 31 -3.78 -2.31 23.11
CA ALA A 31 -3.52 -1.04 23.75
C ALA A 31 -4.72 -0.08 23.68
N GLY A 32 -5.32 0.08 22.49
CA GLY A 32 -6.48 0.96 22.31
C GLY A 32 -7.75 0.49 23.02
N LEU A 33 -7.95 -0.84 23.15
CA LEU A 33 -9.09 -1.41 23.87
C LEU A 33 -8.89 -1.38 25.39
N LEU A 34 -7.68 -1.71 25.88
CA LEU A 34 -7.39 -1.80 27.30
C LEU A 34 -7.12 -0.44 27.95
N VAL A 35 -6.60 0.51 27.18
CA VAL A 35 -6.23 1.86 27.64
C VAL A 35 -6.83 2.91 26.71
N PRO A 36 -8.16 3.21 26.81
CA PRO A 36 -8.82 4.16 25.89
C PRO A 36 -8.19 5.54 25.87
N THR A 37 -7.51 5.96 26.93
CA THR A 37 -6.81 7.25 27.03
C THR A 37 -5.61 7.36 26.08
N ILE A 38 -5.13 6.24 25.50
CA ILE A 38 -4.02 6.24 24.55
C ILE A 38 -4.45 6.76 23.15
N ALA A 39 -5.75 6.81 22.87
CA ALA A 39 -6.27 7.16 21.55
C ALA A 39 -5.77 8.55 21.09
N GLY A 40 -5.91 9.58 21.93
CA GLY A 40 -5.45 10.93 21.59
C GLY A 40 -3.93 11.04 21.35
N PRO A 41 -3.08 10.58 22.28
CA PRO A 41 -1.63 10.51 22.05
C PRO A 41 -1.24 9.68 20.83
N ALA A 42 -1.92 8.56 20.55
CA ALA A 42 -1.65 7.71 19.40
C ALA A 42 -2.01 8.44 18.08
N GLU A 43 -3.13 9.15 18.05
CA GLU A 43 -3.54 9.97 16.91
C GLU A 43 -2.53 11.10 16.64
N ALA A 44 -2.10 11.80 17.69
CA ALA A 44 -1.11 12.87 17.57
C ALA A 44 0.26 12.35 17.06
N ALA A 45 0.67 11.14 17.46
CA ALA A 45 1.91 10.51 17.03
C ALA A 45 1.81 9.90 15.62
N LEU A 46 0.61 9.57 15.15
CA LEU A 46 0.40 8.90 13.86
C LEU A 46 0.90 9.74 12.69
N ALA A 47 0.56 11.02 12.64
CA ALA A 47 0.91 11.89 11.52
C ALA A 47 2.43 12.03 11.31
N PRO A 48 3.28 12.35 12.33
CA PRO A 48 4.72 12.44 12.15
C PRO A 48 5.37 11.09 11.84
N VAL A 49 4.91 9.98 12.44
CA VAL A 49 5.44 8.65 12.17
C VAL A 49 5.10 8.24 10.73
N LEU A 50 3.87 8.50 10.29
CA LEU A 50 3.43 8.24 8.93
C LEU A 50 4.21 9.07 7.90
N ALA A 51 4.44 10.37 8.16
CA ALA A 51 5.24 11.21 7.28
C ALA A 51 6.68 10.70 7.15
N LEU A 52 7.28 10.25 8.26
CA LEU A 52 8.62 9.66 8.25
C LEU A 52 8.65 8.31 7.51
N LEU A 53 7.62 7.48 7.67
CA LEU A 53 7.48 6.23 6.93
C LEU A 53 7.37 6.49 5.41
N LEU A 54 6.56 7.46 5.00
CA LEU A 54 6.40 7.82 3.59
C LEU A 54 7.72 8.39 3.03
N TYR A 55 8.41 9.23 3.78
CA TYR A 55 9.73 9.71 3.41
C TYR A 55 10.73 8.53 3.24
N ALA A 56 10.77 7.59 4.19
CA ALA A 56 11.62 6.40 4.10
C ALA A 56 11.26 5.55 2.86
N THR A 57 9.96 5.36 2.60
CA THR A 57 9.47 4.64 1.42
C THR A 57 9.92 5.31 0.12
N PHE A 58 9.84 6.64 0.04
CA PHE A 58 10.24 7.39 -1.15
C PHE A 58 11.75 7.49 -1.34
N LEU A 59 12.54 7.42 -0.27
CA LEU A 59 13.99 7.25 -0.38
C LEU A 59 14.36 5.97 -1.13
N GLY A 60 13.62 4.87 -0.94
CA GLY A 60 13.81 3.62 -1.67
C GLY A 60 13.45 3.68 -3.17
N VAL A 61 12.84 4.77 -3.65
CA VAL A 61 12.45 4.91 -5.07
C VAL A 61 13.66 5.23 -5.94
N PRO A 62 13.99 4.39 -6.94
CA PRO A 62 15.15 4.61 -7.80
C PRO A 62 14.82 5.62 -8.91
N PHE A 63 14.82 6.91 -8.57
CA PHE A 63 14.51 8.00 -9.53
C PHE A 63 15.34 7.93 -10.82
N VAL A 64 16.60 7.49 -10.72
CA VAL A 64 17.51 7.33 -11.87
C VAL A 64 17.09 6.17 -12.79
N GLN A 65 16.44 5.13 -12.23
CA GLN A 65 16.01 3.96 -13.01
C GLN A 65 14.64 4.15 -13.68
N LEU A 66 13.99 5.28 -13.45
CA LEU A 66 12.70 5.60 -14.07
C LEU A 66 12.79 5.55 -15.61
N THR A 67 13.90 6.01 -16.18
CA THR A 67 14.14 5.94 -17.63
C THR A 67 14.25 4.51 -18.15
N ALA A 68 14.80 3.58 -17.35
CA ALA A 68 14.89 2.17 -17.71
C ALA A 68 13.50 1.48 -17.66
N ALA A 69 12.66 1.85 -16.66
CA ALA A 69 11.28 1.37 -16.58
C ALA A 69 10.43 1.85 -17.75
N LEU A 70 10.61 3.09 -18.17
CA LEU A 70 9.91 3.67 -19.32
C LEU A 70 10.25 2.97 -20.65
N ARG A 71 11.34 2.21 -20.71
CA ARG A 71 11.71 1.40 -21.88
C ARG A 71 10.95 0.07 -21.95
N ASP A 72 10.52 -0.51 -20.81
CA ASP A 72 9.66 -1.70 -20.80
C ASP A 72 8.18 -1.30 -20.90
N VAL A 73 7.84 -0.69 -22.03
CA VAL A 73 6.49 -0.16 -22.29
C VAL A 73 5.42 -1.24 -22.12
N ARG A 74 5.71 -2.48 -22.49
CA ARG A 74 4.76 -3.60 -22.40
C ARG A 74 4.44 -3.92 -20.94
N PHE A 75 5.44 -4.04 -20.08
CA PHE A 75 5.25 -4.27 -18.64
C PHE A 75 4.50 -3.09 -18.01
N LEU A 76 4.97 -1.89 -18.31
CA LEU A 76 4.45 -0.66 -17.73
C LEU A 76 2.98 -0.42 -18.09
N THR A 77 2.62 -0.54 -19.36
CA THR A 77 1.22 -0.40 -19.80
C THR A 77 0.33 -1.48 -19.19
N THR A 78 0.82 -2.72 -19.05
CA THR A 78 0.07 -3.80 -18.41
C THR A 78 -0.18 -3.50 -16.93
N VAL A 79 0.82 -3.05 -16.17
CA VAL A 79 0.67 -2.69 -14.76
C VAL A 79 -0.30 -1.51 -14.60
N LEU A 80 -0.20 -0.48 -15.44
CA LEU A 80 -1.10 0.67 -15.44
C LEU A 80 -2.54 0.26 -15.78
N LEU A 81 -2.73 -0.53 -16.83
CA LEU A 81 -4.04 -1.04 -17.24
C LEU A 81 -4.69 -1.85 -16.11
N VAL A 82 -3.94 -2.75 -15.49
CA VAL A 82 -4.45 -3.55 -14.37
C VAL A 82 -4.89 -2.66 -13.21
N ASN A 83 -4.05 -1.71 -12.79
CA ASN A 83 -4.33 -0.92 -11.60
C ASN A 83 -5.35 0.21 -11.82
N PHE A 84 -5.40 0.81 -13.00
CA PHE A 84 -6.23 2.01 -13.23
C PHE A 84 -7.42 1.78 -14.17
N VAL A 85 -7.55 0.58 -14.76
CA VAL A 85 -8.74 0.21 -15.56
C VAL A 85 -9.39 -1.05 -14.99
N LEU A 86 -8.66 -2.17 -14.90
CA LEU A 86 -9.26 -3.44 -14.47
C LEU A 86 -9.63 -3.43 -12.99
N VAL A 87 -8.81 -2.85 -12.11
CA VAL A 87 -9.14 -2.69 -10.69
C VAL A 87 -10.41 -1.86 -10.50
N PRO A 88 -10.57 -0.65 -11.03
CA PRO A 88 -11.83 0.09 -10.92
C PRO A 88 -13.05 -0.66 -11.43
N LEU A 89 -12.92 -1.42 -12.52
CA LEU A 89 -14.01 -2.26 -13.07
C LEU A 89 -14.40 -3.38 -12.11
N VAL A 90 -13.46 -3.96 -11.36
CA VAL A 90 -13.74 -4.98 -10.33
C VAL A 90 -14.25 -4.34 -9.05
N VAL A 91 -13.68 -3.19 -8.66
CA VAL A 91 -14.05 -2.47 -7.43
C VAL A 91 -15.46 -1.93 -7.52
N TRP A 92 -15.90 -1.45 -8.70
CA TRP A 92 -17.24 -0.88 -8.87
C TRP A 92 -18.36 -1.83 -8.40
N PRO A 93 -18.52 -3.06 -8.91
CA PRO A 93 -19.58 -3.95 -8.43
C PRO A 93 -19.38 -4.38 -6.97
N LEU A 94 -18.14 -4.60 -6.52
CA LEU A 94 -17.86 -4.98 -5.13
C LEU A 94 -18.21 -3.86 -4.15
N SER A 95 -17.97 -2.61 -4.50
CA SER A 95 -18.31 -1.45 -3.66
C SER A 95 -19.82 -1.29 -3.48
N ARG A 96 -20.66 -1.79 -4.40
CA ARG A 96 -22.13 -1.76 -4.25
C ARG A 96 -22.64 -2.60 -3.10
N LEU A 97 -21.89 -3.62 -2.67
CA LEU A 97 -22.25 -4.44 -1.52
C LEU A 97 -22.25 -3.67 -0.20
N VAL A 98 -21.49 -2.58 -0.14
CA VAL A 98 -21.36 -1.71 1.04
C VAL A 98 -21.90 -0.30 0.80
N ALA A 99 -22.55 -0.04 -0.33
CA ALA A 99 -23.05 1.27 -0.71
C ALA A 99 -24.24 1.78 0.15
N HIS A 100 -24.80 0.90 0.99
CA HIS A 100 -25.81 1.28 1.99
C HIS A 100 -25.23 2.12 3.14
N ASP A 101 -23.92 2.10 3.35
CA ASP A 101 -23.19 2.91 4.32
C ASP A 101 -22.10 3.70 3.62
N GLN A 102 -22.22 5.02 3.69
CA GLN A 102 -21.32 5.97 3.00
C GLN A 102 -19.88 5.91 3.54
N ALA A 103 -19.71 5.68 4.84
CA ALA A 103 -18.40 5.58 5.47
C ALA A 103 -17.67 4.31 5.01
N LEU A 104 -18.38 3.18 4.92
CA LEU A 104 -17.84 1.94 4.38
C LEU A 104 -17.50 2.10 2.90
N LEU A 105 -18.40 2.70 2.11
CA LEU A 105 -18.19 2.92 0.68
C LEU A 105 -16.94 3.75 0.42
N VAL A 106 -16.80 4.89 1.08
CA VAL A 106 -15.64 5.78 0.91
C VAL A 106 -14.35 5.11 1.36
N GLY A 107 -14.34 4.43 2.50
CA GLY A 107 -13.19 3.69 2.97
C GLY A 107 -12.75 2.58 2.02
N VAL A 108 -13.70 1.78 1.51
CA VAL A 108 -13.44 0.72 0.52
C VAL A 108 -12.89 1.29 -0.77
N LEU A 109 -13.51 2.34 -1.32
CA LEU A 109 -13.05 2.95 -2.57
C LEU A 109 -11.67 3.59 -2.42
N LEU A 110 -11.41 4.31 -1.33
CA LEU A 110 -10.10 4.91 -1.04
C LEU A 110 -9.00 3.87 -1.09
N VAL A 111 -9.15 2.77 -0.36
CA VAL A 111 -8.08 1.78 -0.27
C VAL A 111 -7.98 0.92 -1.53
N MET A 112 -9.11 0.49 -2.11
CA MET A 112 -9.08 -0.45 -3.24
C MET A 112 -8.66 0.20 -4.56
N LEU A 113 -8.83 1.51 -4.72
CA LEU A 113 -8.41 2.23 -5.93
C LEU A 113 -6.93 2.67 -5.89
N THR A 114 -6.22 2.42 -4.80
CA THR A 114 -4.84 2.88 -4.61
C THR A 114 -3.86 1.71 -4.68
N PRO A 115 -3.03 1.61 -5.75
CA PRO A 115 -2.04 0.54 -5.89
C PRO A 115 -0.95 0.63 -4.82
N CYS A 116 -0.51 -0.52 -4.33
CA CYS A 116 0.61 -0.62 -3.40
C CYS A 116 1.95 -0.36 -4.12
N ILE A 117 2.86 0.31 -3.42
CA ILE A 117 4.18 0.70 -3.95
C ILE A 117 5.34 0.29 -3.04
N ASP A 118 5.07 -0.23 -1.85
CA ASP A 118 6.05 -0.53 -0.80
C ASP A 118 6.20 -2.03 -0.58
N TYR A 119 5.44 -2.64 0.33
CA TYR A 119 5.60 -4.07 0.67
C TYR A 119 5.26 -5.03 -0.48
N VAL A 120 4.51 -4.60 -1.50
CA VAL A 120 4.31 -5.40 -2.73
C VAL A 120 5.62 -5.83 -3.36
N LEU A 121 6.67 -5.02 -3.26
CA LEU A 121 7.99 -5.33 -3.81
C LEU A 121 8.64 -6.51 -3.11
N VAL A 122 8.48 -6.60 -1.78
CA VAL A 122 8.98 -7.72 -0.98
C VAL A 122 8.24 -9.01 -1.34
N PHE A 123 6.91 -8.97 -1.35
CA PHE A 123 6.09 -10.13 -1.71
C PHE A 123 6.30 -10.57 -3.16
N THR A 124 6.52 -9.62 -4.08
CA THR A 124 6.89 -9.91 -5.47
C THR A 124 8.22 -10.67 -5.54
N GLY A 125 9.21 -10.25 -4.79
CA GLY A 125 10.50 -10.96 -4.69
C GLY A 125 10.33 -12.37 -4.14
N LEU A 126 9.58 -12.54 -3.05
CA LEU A 126 9.30 -13.84 -2.43
C LEU A 126 8.54 -14.80 -3.37
N ALA A 127 7.66 -14.27 -4.22
CA ALA A 127 6.93 -15.04 -5.23
C ALA A 127 7.76 -15.32 -6.51
N GLY A 128 9.02 -14.89 -6.57
CA GLY A 128 9.87 -14.99 -7.77
C GLY A 128 9.35 -14.13 -8.93
N GLY A 129 8.77 -12.97 -8.60
CA GLY A 129 8.33 -11.97 -9.57
C GLY A 129 9.42 -10.95 -9.90
N ALA A 130 9.18 -10.14 -10.94
CA ALA A 130 10.11 -9.11 -11.44
C ALA A 130 10.13 -7.86 -10.51
N ARG A 131 10.68 -8.02 -9.30
CA ARG A 131 10.75 -6.95 -8.28
C ARG A 131 11.33 -5.65 -8.83
N THR A 132 12.45 -5.72 -9.58
CA THR A 132 13.14 -4.53 -10.12
C THR A 132 12.28 -3.78 -11.13
N ARG A 133 11.55 -4.49 -12.02
CA ARG A 133 10.63 -3.85 -12.97
C ARG A 133 9.46 -3.17 -12.25
N LEU A 134 8.90 -3.83 -11.22
CA LEU A 134 7.81 -3.26 -10.43
C LEU A 134 8.29 -2.04 -9.63
N LEU A 135 9.47 -2.12 -9.00
CA LEU A 135 10.10 -1.00 -8.30
C LEU A 135 10.28 0.21 -9.22
N ALA A 136 10.72 -0.03 -10.46
CA ALA A 136 10.87 1.03 -11.45
C ALA A 136 9.53 1.62 -11.94
N ALA A 137 8.44 0.84 -11.93
CA ALA A 137 7.09 1.33 -12.25
C ALA A 137 6.44 2.14 -11.09
N THR A 138 6.92 1.99 -9.86
CA THR A 138 6.35 2.60 -8.65
C THR A 138 6.13 4.12 -8.74
N PRO A 139 7.11 4.94 -9.19
CA PRO A 139 6.91 6.39 -9.29
C PRO A 139 5.77 6.75 -10.26
N LEU A 140 5.64 6.01 -11.35
CA LEU A 140 4.59 6.26 -12.32
C LEU A 140 3.21 5.86 -11.77
N LEU A 141 3.11 4.71 -11.07
CA LEU A 141 1.90 4.31 -10.38
C LEU A 141 1.46 5.41 -9.39
N MET A 142 2.41 5.97 -8.64
CA MET A 142 2.11 7.08 -7.73
C MET A 142 1.61 8.33 -8.45
N LEU A 143 2.30 8.78 -9.50
CA LEU A 143 1.91 9.99 -10.22
C LEU A 143 0.53 9.85 -10.87
N VAL A 144 0.26 8.71 -11.47
CA VAL A 144 -1.05 8.43 -12.09
C VAL A 144 -2.16 8.36 -11.02
N GLN A 145 -1.90 7.70 -9.89
CA GLN A 145 -2.83 7.61 -8.76
C GLN A 145 -3.22 9.00 -8.23
N ILE A 146 -2.27 9.91 -8.08
CA ILE A 146 -2.49 11.28 -7.61
C ILE A 146 -3.60 11.98 -8.41
N VAL A 147 -3.57 11.79 -9.72
CA VAL A 147 -4.54 12.42 -10.64
C VAL A 147 -5.84 11.63 -10.71
N LEU A 148 -5.74 10.29 -10.79
CA LEU A 148 -6.92 9.46 -11.04
C LEU A 148 -7.74 9.15 -9.79
N LEU A 149 -7.15 9.09 -8.61
CA LEU A 149 -7.88 8.73 -7.39
C LEU A 149 -9.06 9.69 -7.11
N PRO A 150 -8.90 11.02 -7.14
CA PRO A 150 -10.04 11.93 -6.95
C PRO A 150 -11.12 11.76 -8.01
N VAL A 151 -10.72 11.53 -9.27
CA VAL A 151 -11.64 11.33 -10.39
C VAL A 151 -12.43 10.04 -10.20
N LEU A 152 -11.76 8.94 -9.88
CA LEU A 152 -12.39 7.64 -9.66
C LEU A 152 -13.29 7.64 -8.43
N LEU A 153 -12.90 8.28 -7.33
CA LEU A 153 -13.76 8.46 -6.16
C LEU A 153 -15.05 9.18 -6.53
N ARG A 154 -14.96 10.29 -7.29
CA ARG A 154 -16.13 11.04 -7.74
C ARG A 154 -17.05 10.19 -8.64
N LEU A 155 -16.46 9.41 -9.55
CA LEU A 155 -17.22 8.56 -10.48
C LEU A 155 -17.92 7.39 -9.76
N LEU A 156 -17.26 6.76 -8.77
CA LEU A 156 -17.72 5.51 -8.16
C LEU A 156 -18.53 5.72 -6.87
N ALA A 157 -18.20 6.75 -6.08
CA ALA A 157 -18.95 7.12 -4.89
C ALA A 157 -20.17 8.01 -5.20
N GLY A 158 -20.21 8.58 -6.41
CA GLY A 158 -21.26 9.52 -6.82
C GLY A 158 -20.99 10.95 -6.33
N PRO A 159 -21.63 11.95 -6.97
CA PRO A 159 -21.44 13.36 -6.61
C PRO A 159 -21.92 13.67 -5.19
N GLU A 160 -22.96 13.01 -4.70
CA GLU A 160 -23.52 13.22 -3.36
C GLU A 160 -22.60 12.68 -2.25
N ALA A 161 -21.97 11.52 -2.48
CA ALA A 161 -21.03 10.91 -1.54
C ALA A 161 -19.74 11.74 -1.38
N VAL A 162 -19.33 12.44 -2.43
CA VAL A 162 -18.12 13.30 -2.45
C VAL A 162 -18.46 14.76 -2.15
N ALA A 163 -19.72 15.20 -2.34
CA ALA A 163 -20.15 16.57 -2.06
C ALA A 163 -20.02 16.97 -0.57
N GLY A 164 -20.07 15.99 0.33
CA GLY A 164 -19.79 16.18 1.76
C GLY A 164 -18.31 16.13 2.14
N LEU A 165 -17.43 15.73 1.22
CA LEU A 165 -16.00 15.72 1.42
C LEU A 165 -15.44 17.11 1.09
N ALA A 166 -15.05 17.85 2.12
CA ALA A 166 -14.27 19.06 1.90
C ALA A 166 -13.00 18.72 1.12
N LEU A 167 -12.79 19.33 -0.03
CA LEU A 167 -11.61 19.05 -0.88
C LEU A 167 -10.32 19.54 -0.20
N GLU A 168 -10.42 20.60 0.59
CA GLU A 168 -9.26 21.25 1.22
C GLU A 168 -8.50 20.34 2.18
N PRO A 169 -9.10 19.62 3.16
CA PRO A 169 -8.38 18.66 4.01
C PRO A 169 -7.75 17.52 3.19
N PHE A 170 -8.42 17.10 2.11
CA PHE A 170 -7.92 16.06 1.22
C PHE A 170 -6.67 16.52 0.47
N VAL A 171 -6.71 17.73 -0.12
CA VAL A 171 -5.55 18.33 -0.79
C VAL A 171 -4.42 18.58 0.20
N HIS A 172 -4.73 19.10 1.39
CA HIS A 172 -3.74 19.33 2.45
C HIS A 172 -3.06 18.01 2.89
N ALA A 173 -3.83 16.97 3.18
CA ALA A 173 -3.29 15.65 3.53
C ALA A 173 -2.41 15.09 2.40
N PHE A 174 -2.87 15.20 1.16
CA PHE A 174 -2.12 14.77 -0.02
C PHE A 174 -0.79 15.53 -0.18
N LEU A 175 -0.81 16.86 -0.07
CA LEU A 175 0.41 17.68 -0.16
C LEU A 175 1.37 17.34 0.98
N THR A 176 0.86 17.27 2.22
CA THR A 176 1.69 17.08 3.42
C THR A 176 2.26 15.66 3.50
N PHE A 177 1.48 14.63 3.17
CA PHE A 177 1.89 13.23 3.37
C PHE A 177 2.45 12.56 2.12
N ILE A 178 2.23 13.13 0.93
CA ILE A 178 2.74 12.56 -0.32
C ILE A 178 3.74 13.49 -0.99
N VAL A 179 3.32 14.72 -1.33
CA VAL A 179 4.16 15.62 -2.12
C VAL A 179 5.40 16.07 -1.34
N VAL A 180 5.23 16.50 -0.10
CA VAL A 180 6.36 16.98 0.73
C VAL A 180 7.37 15.87 1.01
N PRO A 181 7.00 14.66 1.50
CA PRO A 181 7.96 13.58 1.70
C PRO A 181 8.62 13.10 0.40
N LEU A 182 7.89 13.12 -0.73
CA LEU A 182 8.44 12.75 -2.05
C LEU A 182 9.51 13.75 -2.49
N LEU A 183 9.24 15.04 -2.39
CA LEU A 183 10.21 16.10 -2.72
C LEU A 183 11.41 16.05 -1.77
N ALA A 184 11.18 15.88 -0.47
CA ALA A 184 12.26 15.74 0.51
C ALA A 184 13.15 14.53 0.18
N ALA A 185 12.56 13.38 -0.17
CA ALA A 185 13.29 12.19 -0.57
C ALA A 185 14.10 12.41 -1.86
N ALA A 186 13.52 13.07 -2.85
CA ALA A 186 14.21 13.41 -4.09
C ALA A 186 15.40 14.34 -3.84
N LEU A 187 15.24 15.37 -3.02
CA LEU A 187 16.31 16.30 -2.63
C LEU A 187 17.41 15.58 -1.82
N THR A 188 17.01 14.71 -0.88
CA THR A 188 17.96 13.90 -0.11
C THR A 188 18.77 12.99 -1.01
N ARG A 189 18.15 12.32 -1.98
CA ARG A 189 18.86 11.49 -2.97
C ARG A 189 19.79 12.29 -3.87
N ALA A 190 19.37 13.48 -4.29
CA ALA A 190 20.25 14.39 -5.05
C ALA A 190 21.46 14.86 -4.22
N ALA A 191 21.27 15.13 -2.94
CA ALA A 191 22.36 15.48 -2.02
C ALA A 191 23.26 14.28 -1.71
N ALA A 192 22.70 13.09 -1.50
CA ALA A 192 23.40 11.84 -1.23
C ALA A 192 24.39 11.48 -2.35
N ALA A 193 24.06 11.80 -3.60
CA ALA A 193 24.97 11.61 -4.74
C ALA A 193 26.27 12.44 -4.65
N ARG A 194 26.31 13.46 -3.79
CA ARG A 194 27.46 14.37 -3.62
C ARG A 194 28.08 14.32 -2.22
N VAL A 195 27.32 13.87 -1.22
CA VAL A 195 27.68 14.00 0.19
C VAL A 195 27.54 12.65 0.89
N PRO A 196 28.66 11.94 1.19
CA PRO A 196 28.63 10.55 1.70
C PRO A 196 27.91 10.35 3.05
N TRP A 197 27.90 11.37 3.93
CA TRP A 197 27.17 11.25 5.19
C TRP A 197 25.63 11.30 4.98
N VAL A 198 25.16 12.02 3.96
CA VAL A 198 23.72 12.08 3.60
C VAL A 198 23.28 10.72 3.08
N ASP A 199 24.11 10.05 2.28
CA ASP A 199 23.81 8.70 1.78
C ASP A 199 23.70 7.69 2.94
N ARG A 200 24.64 7.75 3.91
CA ARG A 200 24.56 6.91 5.11
C ARG A 200 23.32 7.17 5.95
N ALA A 201 22.98 8.46 6.13
CA ALA A 201 21.76 8.83 6.87
C ALA A 201 20.49 8.35 6.16
N ALA A 202 20.41 8.51 4.84
CA ALA A 202 19.29 8.00 4.03
C ALA A 202 19.16 6.48 4.15
N GLY A 203 20.27 5.74 4.05
CA GLY A 203 20.29 4.28 4.23
C GLY A 203 19.84 3.84 5.63
N ALA A 204 20.19 4.59 6.68
CA ALA A 204 19.71 4.30 8.05
C ALA A 204 18.19 4.51 8.19
N VAL A 205 17.64 5.55 7.54
CA VAL A 205 16.19 5.78 7.52
C VAL A 205 15.46 4.68 6.74
N GLU A 206 15.99 4.24 5.59
CA GLU A 206 15.42 3.12 4.83
C GLU A 206 15.45 1.82 5.63
N ALA A 207 16.54 1.53 6.35
CA ALA A 207 16.64 0.37 7.24
C ALA A 207 15.59 0.40 8.37
N GLY A 208 15.12 1.59 8.75
CA GLY A 208 14.03 1.82 9.70
C GLY A 208 12.61 1.60 9.16
N MET A 209 12.43 1.25 7.89
CA MET A 209 11.10 1.16 7.26
C MET A 209 10.17 0.13 7.94
N VAL A 210 10.68 -1.06 8.32
CA VAL A 210 9.89 -2.09 9.01
C VAL A 210 9.39 -1.60 10.38
N PRO A 211 10.24 -1.09 11.30
CA PRO A 211 9.76 -0.57 12.58
C PRO A 211 8.86 0.67 12.43
N LEU A 212 9.09 1.55 11.44
CA LEU A 212 8.20 2.67 11.16
C LEU A 212 6.81 2.20 10.72
N MET A 213 6.75 1.16 9.88
CA MET A 213 5.50 0.54 9.48
C MET A 213 4.77 -0.11 10.67
N MET A 214 5.49 -0.85 11.52
CA MET A 214 4.92 -1.41 12.74
C MET A 214 4.34 -0.31 13.64
N ALA A 215 5.09 0.77 13.86
CA ALA A 215 4.62 1.90 14.66
C ALA A 215 3.38 2.55 14.03
N THR A 216 3.37 2.79 12.71
CA THR A 216 2.22 3.36 12.00
C THR A 216 0.98 2.49 12.16
N LEU A 217 1.10 1.17 11.95
CA LEU A 217 -0.01 0.23 12.07
C LEU A 217 -0.53 0.16 13.50
N ALA A 218 0.37 0.08 14.50
CA ALA A 218 -0.01 0.04 15.90
C ALA A 218 -0.72 1.33 16.34
N LEU A 219 -0.18 2.50 15.97
CA LEU A 219 -0.77 3.80 16.28
C LEU A 219 -2.13 3.99 15.59
N ALA A 220 -2.24 3.60 14.30
CA ALA A 220 -3.49 3.70 13.55
C ALA A 220 -4.62 2.88 14.20
N VAL A 221 -4.32 1.63 14.60
CA VAL A 221 -5.31 0.80 15.28
C VAL A 221 -5.61 1.32 16.69
N ALA A 222 -4.59 1.67 17.48
CA ALA A 222 -4.77 2.15 18.85
C ALA A 222 -5.58 3.45 18.91
N SER A 223 -5.41 4.35 17.95
CA SER A 223 -6.17 5.61 17.91
C SER A 223 -7.64 5.44 17.54
N GLN A 224 -7.99 4.41 16.76
CA GLN A 224 -9.32 4.28 16.16
C GLN A 224 -10.20 3.19 16.79
N ILE A 225 -9.60 2.12 17.36
CA ILE A 225 -10.35 0.93 17.75
C ILE A 225 -11.36 1.19 18.88
N GLY A 226 -11.05 2.11 19.78
CA GLY A 226 -11.95 2.49 20.88
C GLY A 226 -13.22 3.18 20.38
N ALA A 227 -13.11 4.05 19.37
CA ALA A 227 -14.23 4.75 18.74
C ALA A 227 -15.18 3.78 17.99
N VAL A 228 -14.70 2.58 17.64
CA VAL A 228 -15.37 1.66 16.71
C VAL A 228 -15.80 0.37 17.37
N SER A 229 -15.54 0.20 18.67
CA SER A 229 -15.93 -1.04 19.40
C SER A 229 -17.41 -1.44 19.20
N GLY A 230 -18.32 -0.47 18.97
CA GLY A 230 -19.72 -0.69 18.62
C GLY A 230 -19.99 -0.98 17.12
N LEU A 231 -18.98 -0.82 16.25
CA LEU A 231 -19.12 -0.88 14.78
C LEU A 231 -18.39 -2.07 14.15
N LEU A 232 -17.79 -2.95 14.97
CA LEU A 232 -17.06 -4.15 14.52
C LEU A 232 -17.90 -5.02 13.57
N GLY A 233 -19.22 -5.14 13.81
CA GLY A 233 -20.12 -5.87 12.93
C GLY A 233 -20.12 -5.33 11.49
N SER A 234 -20.09 -4.01 11.33
CA SER A 234 -20.04 -3.36 10.01
C SER A 234 -18.70 -3.61 9.30
N LEU A 235 -17.60 -3.64 10.05
CA LEU A 235 -16.27 -3.93 9.48
C LEU A 235 -16.14 -5.39 9.01
N LEU A 236 -16.83 -6.33 9.65
CA LEU A 236 -16.86 -7.72 9.19
C LEU A 236 -17.51 -7.86 7.81
N LEU A 237 -18.39 -6.93 7.41
CA LEU A 237 -19.01 -6.93 6.08
C LEU A 237 -18.00 -6.62 4.97
N VAL A 238 -16.94 -5.85 5.23
CA VAL A 238 -15.94 -5.52 4.22
C VAL A 238 -14.88 -6.61 4.03
N VAL A 239 -14.71 -7.51 5.01
CA VAL A 239 -13.73 -8.61 4.93
C VAL A 239 -13.96 -9.49 3.70
N PRO A 240 -15.17 -10.01 3.42
CA PRO A 240 -15.42 -10.80 2.20
C PRO A 240 -15.25 -9.98 0.91
N VAL A 241 -15.53 -8.68 0.93
CA VAL A 241 -15.30 -7.79 -0.21
C VAL A 241 -13.81 -7.76 -0.56
N PHE A 242 -12.94 -7.61 0.44
CA PHE A 242 -11.49 -7.60 0.23
C PHE A 242 -10.96 -8.97 -0.18
N ALA A 243 -11.48 -10.05 0.41
CA ALA A 243 -11.08 -11.40 0.06
C ALA A 243 -11.44 -11.75 -1.39
N VAL A 244 -12.68 -11.45 -1.81
CA VAL A 244 -13.14 -11.65 -3.19
C VAL A 244 -12.32 -10.80 -4.15
N PHE A 245 -12.10 -9.53 -3.83
CA PHE A 245 -11.25 -8.66 -4.64
C PHE A 245 -9.86 -9.27 -4.88
N ALA A 246 -9.18 -9.70 -3.82
CA ALA A 246 -7.84 -10.25 -3.94
C ALA A 246 -7.81 -11.51 -4.84
N VAL A 247 -8.79 -12.40 -4.70
CA VAL A 247 -8.90 -13.61 -5.54
C VAL A 247 -9.16 -13.23 -7.00
N VAL A 248 -10.13 -12.34 -7.24
CA VAL A 248 -10.47 -11.88 -8.60
C VAL A 248 -9.28 -11.20 -9.25
N MET A 249 -8.61 -10.27 -8.53
CA MET A 249 -7.47 -9.53 -9.07
C MET A 249 -6.23 -10.40 -9.29
N LEU A 250 -6.05 -11.45 -8.49
CA LEU A 250 -5.00 -12.44 -8.75
C LEU A 250 -5.20 -13.11 -10.12
N VAL A 251 -6.42 -13.55 -10.40
CA VAL A 251 -6.76 -14.18 -11.68
C VAL A 251 -6.66 -13.18 -12.84
N VAL A 252 -7.24 -11.99 -12.67
CA VAL A 252 -7.21 -10.92 -13.68
C VAL A 252 -5.77 -10.48 -13.98
N GLY A 253 -4.93 -10.31 -12.95
CA GLY A 253 -3.54 -9.91 -13.13
C GLY A 253 -2.69 -10.97 -13.84
N ILE A 254 -2.92 -12.29 -13.53
CA ILE A 254 -2.29 -13.38 -14.26
C ILE A 254 -2.74 -13.39 -15.72
N ALA A 255 -4.04 -13.25 -15.97
CA ALA A 255 -4.58 -13.22 -17.33
C ALA A 255 -4.02 -12.03 -18.13
N ALA A 256 -4.01 -10.83 -17.54
CA ALA A 256 -3.46 -9.63 -18.16
C ALA A 256 -1.96 -9.80 -18.52
N GLY A 257 -1.16 -10.33 -17.60
CA GLY A 257 0.27 -10.59 -17.85
C GLY A 257 0.49 -11.58 -18.99
N ARG A 258 -0.30 -12.67 -19.03
CA ARG A 258 -0.23 -13.68 -20.12
C ARG A 258 -0.69 -13.11 -21.46
N LEU A 259 -1.82 -12.40 -21.49
CA LEU A 259 -2.34 -11.77 -22.70
C LEU A 259 -1.40 -10.70 -23.27
N ALA A 260 -0.72 -9.98 -22.38
CA ALA A 260 0.33 -9.04 -22.79
C ALA A 260 1.63 -9.73 -23.22
N GLY A 261 1.74 -11.05 -23.17
CA GLY A 261 2.96 -11.79 -23.56
C GLY A 261 4.15 -11.50 -22.65
N LEU A 262 3.90 -11.21 -21.37
CA LEU A 262 4.96 -10.98 -20.38
C LEU A 262 5.61 -12.28 -19.96
N ASP A 263 6.91 -12.23 -19.61
CA ASP A 263 7.60 -13.35 -19.00
C ASP A 263 7.00 -13.74 -17.63
N VAL A 264 7.35 -14.91 -17.13
CA VAL A 264 6.83 -15.45 -15.87
C VAL A 264 7.06 -14.50 -14.68
N PRO A 265 8.28 -13.97 -14.45
CA PRO A 265 8.52 -13.02 -13.37
C PRO A 265 7.70 -11.74 -13.50
N ALA A 266 7.55 -11.19 -14.71
CA ALA A 266 6.76 -9.99 -14.94
C ALA A 266 5.26 -10.24 -14.73
N THR A 267 4.73 -11.39 -15.20
CA THR A 267 3.34 -11.80 -14.96
C THR A 267 3.03 -11.92 -13.48
N ARG A 268 3.94 -12.52 -12.68
CA ARG A 268 3.79 -12.59 -11.22
C ARG A 268 3.79 -11.20 -10.57
N ALA A 269 4.66 -10.30 -11.04
CA ALA A 269 4.72 -8.93 -10.55
C ALA A 269 3.43 -8.14 -10.85
N VAL A 270 2.87 -8.27 -12.07
CA VAL A 270 1.58 -7.66 -12.45
C VAL A 270 0.45 -8.20 -11.58
N ALA A 271 0.39 -9.52 -11.38
CA ALA A 271 -0.65 -10.16 -10.56
C ALA A 271 -0.62 -9.64 -9.12
N LEU A 272 0.55 -9.59 -8.49
CA LEU A 272 0.68 -9.07 -7.12
C LEU A 272 0.39 -7.57 -7.05
N SER A 273 0.84 -6.77 -8.01
CA SER A 273 0.48 -5.35 -8.08
C SER A 273 -1.03 -5.13 -8.16
N GLY A 274 -1.76 -5.99 -8.89
CA GLY A 274 -3.22 -5.93 -8.98
C GLY A 274 -3.93 -6.30 -7.68
N VAL A 275 -3.37 -7.22 -6.90
CA VAL A 275 -3.96 -7.69 -5.63
C VAL A 275 -3.70 -6.70 -4.49
N THR A 276 -2.51 -6.12 -4.42
CA THR A 276 -2.06 -5.32 -3.29
C THR A 276 -2.51 -3.87 -3.38
N ARG A 277 -2.96 -3.33 -2.25
CA ARG A 277 -3.47 -1.96 -2.14
C ARG A 277 -2.63 -1.15 -1.14
N ASN A 278 -2.56 0.16 -1.33
CA ASN A 278 -1.74 1.03 -0.51
C ASN A 278 -2.56 1.70 0.61
N SER A 279 -2.79 0.95 1.67
CA SER A 279 -3.50 1.45 2.84
C SER A 279 -2.76 2.59 3.55
N LEU A 280 -1.44 2.59 3.53
CA LEU A 280 -0.65 3.61 4.23
C LEU A 280 -0.75 4.99 3.59
N VAL A 281 -0.73 5.06 2.25
CA VAL A 281 -0.86 6.33 1.52
C VAL A 281 -2.28 6.89 1.65
N VAL A 282 -3.31 6.04 1.71
CA VAL A 282 -4.69 6.53 1.83
C VAL A 282 -5.18 6.70 3.26
N LEU A 283 -4.47 6.17 4.25
CA LEU A 283 -4.85 6.34 5.65
C LEU A 283 -4.98 7.82 6.07
N PRO A 284 -4.01 8.72 5.74
CA PRO A 284 -4.18 10.16 5.98
C PRO A 284 -5.41 10.74 5.29
N LEU A 285 -5.69 10.29 4.07
CA LEU A 285 -6.85 10.75 3.33
C LEU A 285 -8.15 10.28 3.98
N ALA A 286 -8.19 9.04 4.45
CA ALA A 286 -9.32 8.49 5.18
C ALA A 286 -9.54 9.22 6.52
N LEU A 287 -8.47 9.56 7.25
CA LEU A 287 -8.51 10.36 8.48
C LEU A 287 -9.00 11.79 8.24
N ALA A 288 -8.74 12.36 7.05
CA ALA A 288 -9.24 13.67 6.67
C ALA A 288 -10.72 13.69 6.27
N THR A 289 -11.36 12.51 6.11
CA THR A 289 -12.80 12.43 5.81
C THR A 289 -13.63 12.61 7.08
N PRO A 290 -14.89 13.07 6.97
CA PRO A 290 -15.79 13.15 8.11
C PRO A 290 -16.29 11.78 8.61
N PHE A 291 -15.85 10.69 8.02
CA PHE A 291 -16.34 9.34 8.26
C PHE A 291 -15.40 8.56 9.20
N ALA A 292 -15.77 8.43 10.47
CA ALA A 292 -14.96 7.71 11.47
C ALA A 292 -14.65 6.25 11.11
N LEU A 293 -15.48 5.59 10.30
CA LEU A 293 -15.26 4.23 9.84
C LEU A 293 -14.24 4.12 8.70
N ALA A 294 -14.04 5.16 7.89
CA ALA A 294 -13.20 5.07 6.70
C ALA A 294 -11.73 4.67 7.01
N PRO A 295 -11.05 5.23 8.03
CA PRO A 295 -9.71 4.79 8.43
C PRO A 295 -9.66 3.32 8.85
N LEU A 296 -10.72 2.83 9.50
CA LEU A 296 -10.77 1.44 9.97
C LEU A 296 -11.04 0.44 8.87
N VAL A 297 -11.81 0.83 7.87
CA VAL A 297 -11.94 0.05 6.64
C VAL A 297 -10.57 -0.12 5.98
N VAL A 298 -9.77 0.96 5.93
CA VAL A 298 -8.40 0.92 5.40
C VAL A 298 -7.51 -0.02 6.21
N VAL A 299 -7.55 0.05 7.54
CA VAL A 299 -6.79 -0.85 8.43
C VAL A 299 -7.27 -2.30 8.31
N THR A 300 -8.59 -2.52 8.24
CA THR A 300 -9.17 -3.86 8.05
C THR A 300 -8.69 -4.48 6.73
N GLN A 301 -8.64 -3.68 5.66
CA GLN A 301 -8.11 -4.13 4.37
C GLN A 301 -6.65 -4.59 4.50
N THR A 302 -5.81 -3.84 5.21
CA THR A 302 -4.40 -4.22 5.44
C THR A 302 -4.28 -5.59 6.11
N LEU A 303 -5.10 -5.86 7.14
CA LEU A 303 -5.13 -7.16 7.82
C LEU A 303 -5.47 -8.30 6.86
N VAL A 304 -6.58 -8.13 6.14
CA VAL A 304 -7.06 -9.13 5.18
C VAL A 304 -6.02 -9.35 4.08
N GLU A 305 -5.46 -8.28 3.56
CA GLU A 305 -4.46 -8.34 2.49
C GLU A 305 -3.18 -9.06 2.93
N LEU A 306 -2.63 -8.73 4.09
CA LEU A 306 -1.40 -9.39 4.59
C LEU A 306 -1.59 -10.90 4.74
N LEU A 307 -2.75 -11.35 5.26
CA LEU A 307 -3.07 -12.77 5.34
C LEU A 307 -3.15 -13.42 3.94
N LEU A 308 -3.82 -12.75 3.00
CA LEU A 308 -3.97 -13.24 1.63
C LEU A 308 -2.65 -13.22 0.86
N LEU A 309 -1.78 -12.23 1.09
CA LEU A 309 -0.47 -12.17 0.44
C LEU A 309 0.43 -13.35 0.83
N VAL A 310 0.37 -13.81 2.09
CA VAL A 310 1.08 -15.03 2.51
C VAL A 310 0.62 -16.23 1.68
N VAL A 311 -0.69 -16.32 1.40
CA VAL A 311 -1.25 -17.36 0.53
C VAL A 311 -0.81 -17.14 -0.92
N CYS A 312 -0.91 -15.92 -1.43
CA CYS A 312 -0.53 -15.58 -2.80
C CYS A 312 0.92 -15.92 -3.12
N VAL A 313 1.86 -15.62 -2.21
CA VAL A 313 3.29 -15.96 -2.39
C VAL A 313 3.50 -17.46 -2.57
N ARG A 314 2.71 -18.31 -1.89
CA ARG A 314 2.81 -19.77 -2.00
C ARG A 314 2.08 -20.32 -3.23
N VAL A 315 0.97 -19.70 -3.62
CA VAL A 315 0.09 -20.19 -4.70
C VAL A 315 0.55 -19.70 -6.06
N LEU A 316 0.98 -18.44 -6.17
CA LEU A 316 1.33 -17.81 -7.44
C LEU A 316 2.45 -18.52 -8.23
N PRO A 317 3.54 -19.03 -7.61
CA PRO A 317 4.54 -19.82 -8.33
C PRO A 317 3.98 -21.13 -8.92
N ARG A 318 2.90 -21.67 -8.35
CA ARG A 318 2.23 -22.88 -8.88
C ARG A 318 1.27 -22.55 -10.03
N LEU A 319 0.60 -21.40 -9.96
CA LEU A 319 -0.34 -20.93 -11.02
C LEU A 319 0.40 -20.41 -12.26
N VAL A 320 1.59 -19.83 -12.06
CA VAL A 320 2.45 -19.29 -13.11
C VAL A 320 3.83 -19.92 -12.95
N PRO A 321 4.00 -21.22 -13.33
CA PRO A 321 5.26 -21.93 -13.15
C PRO A 321 6.34 -21.34 -14.08
N SER A 322 7.56 -21.18 -13.57
CA SER A 322 8.74 -20.99 -14.43
C SER A 322 8.98 -22.27 -15.23
N ALA A 323 9.22 -22.12 -16.52
CA ALA A 323 9.68 -23.26 -17.32
C ALA A 323 10.91 -23.86 -16.60
N ARG A 324 10.80 -25.11 -16.11
CA ARG A 324 11.96 -25.83 -15.60
C ARG A 324 12.95 -25.90 -16.76
N GLY A 325 14.13 -25.34 -16.58
CA GLY A 325 15.21 -25.56 -17.53
C GLY A 325 15.34 -27.05 -17.74
N ILE A 326 15.15 -27.47 -18.97
CA ILE A 326 15.63 -28.76 -19.45
C ILE A 326 17.15 -28.58 -19.50
N SER A 327 17.82 -28.97 -18.45
CA SER A 327 19.26 -29.13 -18.43
C SER A 327 19.56 -30.63 -18.54
#